data_24efd48937738c35da5b34e27a4ea6aa
#
_entry.id   24efd48937738c35da5b34e27a4ea6aa
#
_cell.length_a   1.000
_cell.length_b   1.000
_cell.length_c   1.000
_cell.angle_alpha   90.00
_cell.angle_beta   90.00
_cell.angle_gamma   90.00
#
_symmetry.space_group_name_H-M   'P 1'
#
loop_
_entity.id
_entity.type
_entity.pdbx_description
1 polymer ?
#
loop_
_entity_poly.entity_id
_entity_poly.type
_entity_poly.pdbx_seq_one_letter_code
_entity_poly.pdbx_strand_id
1 'polypeptide(L)'
;MTDRQARELFEKHVPPLAVDYCCHLWAGHTFRLTLRKSRVTKVGDFTCRHGQTPHITLNHDLTPLLFLLTYVHEVAHLVVHQRYGHRAEAHGTEWKQTFQQLLVPVLTEAIFPPALYRVLVRHMKNPMASTFSDAAVTRELRQLDAHGRVAVLLSDLPAGSVFGIRGRWFRKGELKRSRVLCLELKTKKRYLVPADAPVDSAQLSLL
;
A
#
# COMPACT_ATOMS: atom_id res chain seq x y z
N MET A 1 -18.59 -14.07 -1.47
CA MET A 1 -18.68 -12.89 -0.59
C MET A 1 -19.95 -12.15 -0.98
N THR A 2 -20.77 -11.76 0.00
CA THR A 2 -21.98 -10.94 -0.22
C THR A 2 -21.62 -9.46 -0.28
N ASP A 3 -22.55 -8.59 -0.75
CA ASP A 3 -22.34 -7.12 -0.78
C ASP A 3 -22.01 -6.57 0.60
N ARG A 4 -22.70 -7.04 1.64
CA ARG A 4 -22.43 -6.66 3.02
C ARG A 4 -20.99 -7.02 3.45
N GLN A 5 -20.57 -8.25 3.15
CA GLN A 5 -19.20 -8.70 3.48
C GLN A 5 -18.13 -7.93 2.70
N ALA A 6 -18.41 -7.54 1.44
CA ALA A 6 -17.53 -6.72 0.65
C ALA A 6 -17.37 -5.31 1.26
N ARG A 7 -18.49 -4.70 1.68
CA ARG A 7 -18.47 -3.41 2.35
C ARG A 7 -17.69 -3.45 3.66
N GLU A 8 -17.96 -4.41 4.53
CA GLU A 8 -17.25 -4.60 5.80
C GLU A 8 -15.71 -4.79 5.58
N LEU A 9 -15.34 -5.49 4.50
CA LEU A 9 -13.93 -5.64 4.12
C LEU A 9 -13.33 -4.30 3.71
N PHE A 10 -13.99 -3.54 2.83
CA PHE A 10 -13.44 -2.26 2.35
C PHE A 10 -13.43 -1.21 3.45
N GLU A 11 -14.44 -1.11 4.31
CA GLU A 11 -14.45 -0.21 5.48
C GLU A 11 -13.25 -0.42 6.40
N LYS A 12 -12.78 -1.67 6.50
CA LYS A 12 -11.61 -2.02 7.31
C LYS A 12 -10.28 -1.72 6.62
N HIS A 13 -10.22 -1.75 5.28
CA HIS A 13 -8.94 -1.83 4.57
C HIS A 13 -8.66 -0.65 3.62
N VAL A 14 -9.63 0.22 3.31
CA VAL A 14 -9.40 1.38 2.45
C VAL A 14 -9.77 2.69 3.17
N PRO A 15 -9.33 3.85 2.65
CA PRO A 15 -9.80 5.14 3.17
C PRO A 15 -11.32 5.24 3.11
N PRO A 16 -11.99 5.86 4.11
CA PRO A 16 -13.45 5.92 4.18
C PRO A 16 -14.12 6.45 2.91
N LEU A 17 -13.55 7.49 2.29
CA LEU A 17 -14.08 8.10 1.06
C LEU A 17 -13.92 7.21 -0.19
N ALA A 18 -13.17 6.12 -0.12
CA ALA A 18 -12.97 5.18 -1.22
C ALA A 18 -13.86 3.93 -1.10
N VAL A 19 -14.57 3.73 0.03
CA VAL A 19 -15.34 2.50 0.30
C VAL A 19 -16.41 2.26 -0.76
N ASP A 20 -17.25 3.25 -1.03
CA ASP A 20 -18.35 3.10 -1.99
C ASP A 20 -17.84 2.80 -3.40
N TYR A 21 -16.74 3.43 -3.80
CA TYR A 21 -16.11 3.16 -5.07
C TYR A 21 -15.55 1.73 -5.16
N CYS A 22 -14.88 1.26 -4.11
CA CYS A 22 -14.38 -0.12 -4.06
C CYS A 22 -15.51 -1.15 -4.10
N CYS A 23 -16.63 -0.89 -3.41
CA CYS A 23 -17.84 -1.71 -3.49
C CYS A 23 -18.43 -1.71 -4.90
N HIS A 24 -18.48 -0.55 -5.56
CA HIS A 24 -18.95 -0.43 -6.94
C HIS A 24 -18.09 -1.26 -7.91
N LEU A 25 -16.77 -1.19 -7.81
CA LEU A 25 -15.85 -2.01 -8.62
C LEU A 25 -16.05 -3.50 -8.35
N TRP A 26 -16.27 -3.88 -7.08
CA TRP A 26 -16.52 -5.27 -6.74
C TRP A 26 -17.85 -5.79 -7.30
N ALA A 27 -18.92 -5.02 -7.20
CA ALA A 27 -20.26 -5.39 -7.69
C ALA A 27 -20.34 -5.38 -9.24
N GLY A 28 -19.54 -4.53 -9.90
CA GLY A 28 -19.50 -4.42 -11.35
C GLY A 28 -18.78 -5.54 -12.09
N HIS A 29 -18.08 -6.43 -11.36
CA HIS A 29 -17.26 -7.48 -11.96
C HIS A 29 -17.37 -8.81 -11.22
N THR A 30 -17.37 -9.93 -11.97
CA THR A 30 -17.41 -11.27 -11.39
C THR A 30 -15.99 -11.77 -11.11
N PHE A 31 -15.58 -11.78 -9.84
CA PHE A 31 -14.30 -12.33 -9.39
C PHE A 31 -14.35 -12.71 -7.91
N ARG A 32 -13.40 -13.51 -7.47
CA ARG A 32 -13.18 -13.83 -6.06
C ARG A 32 -12.10 -12.90 -5.50
N LEU A 33 -12.38 -12.23 -4.38
CA LEU A 33 -11.41 -11.45 -3.61
C LEU A 33 -11.02 -12.21 -2.33
N THR A 34 -9.72 -12.33 -2.05
CA THR A 34 -9.21 -13.00 -0.86
C THR A 34 -8.05 -12.24 -0.25
N LEU A 35 -8.08 -12.04 1.06
CA LEU A 35 -6.94 -11.53 1.80
C LEU A 35 -5.98 -12.67 2.15
N ARG A 36 -4.69 -12.43 2.00
CA ARG A 36 -3.61 -13.40 2.28
C ARG A 36 -2.71 -12.87 3.39
N LYS A 37 -2.02 -13.77 4.08
CA LYS A 37 -0.90 -13.41 4.95
C LYS A 37 0.14 -12.64 4.15
N SER A 38 0.83 -11.71 4.82
CA SER A 38 1.86 -10.86 4.22
C SER A 38 2.86 -11.67 3.39
N ARG A 39 3.01 -11.30 2.13
CA ARG A 39 3.98 -11.86 1.18
C ARG A 39 5.07 -10.84 0.91
N VAL A 40 6.32 -11.25 0.89
CA VAL A 40 7.47 -10.36 0.68
C VAL A 40 7.64 -9.98 -0.80
N THR A 41 7.29 -10.90 -1.71
CA THR A 41 7.56 -10.74 -3.15
C THR A 41 6.46 -10.01 -3.91
N LYS A 42 5.23 -9.94 -3.36
CA LYS A 42 4.07 -9.28 -3.98
C LYS A 42 3.05 -8.85 -2.95
N VAL A 43 2.39 -7.74 -3.19
CA VAL A 43 1.33 -7.19 -2.30
C VAL A 43 -0.08 -7.52 -2.79
N GLY A 44 -0.26 -7.65 -4.10
CA GLY A 44 -1.45 -8.09 -4.80
C GLY A 44 -1.13 -9.14 -5.84
N ASP A 45 -2.16 -9.77 -6.40
CA ASP A 45 -2.02 -10.75 -7.47
C ASP A 45 -3.39 -11.02 -8.13
N PHE A 46 -3.45 -10.84 -9.43
CA PHE A 46 -4.57 -11.26 -10.26
C PHE A 46 -4.24 -12.59 -10.93
N THR A 47 -5.15 -13.55 -10.87
CA THR A 47 -5.04 -14.82 -11.57
C THR A 47 -6.35 -15.19 -12.24
N CYS A 48 -6.28 -15.66 -13.47
CA CYS A 48 -7.40 -16.25 -14.20
C CYS A 48 -6.96 -17.51 -14.90
N ARG A 49 -7.61 -18.64 -14.60
CA ARG A 49 -7.40 -19.90 -15.27
C ARG A 49 -8.61 -20.23 -16.12
N HIS A 50 -8.39 -20.93 -17.24
CA HIS A 50 -9.46 -21.31 -18.13
C HIS A 50 -10.60 -22.04 -17.38
N GLY A 51 -11.85 -21.60 -17.59
CA GLY A 51 -13.04 -22.17 -16.94
C GLY A 51 -13.19 -21.89 -15.45
N GLN A 52 -12.33 -21.05 -14.86
CA GLN A 52 -12.42 -20.68 -13.43
C GLN A 52 -12.80 -19.22 -13.25
N THR A 53 -13.47 -18.91 -12.15
CA THR A 53 -13.72 -17.53 -11.72
C THR A 53 -12.40 -16.79 -11.50
N PRO A 54 -12.19 -15.61 -12.09
CA PRO A 54 -11.01 -14.78 -11.84
C PRO A 54 -10.80 -14.55 -10.34
N HIS A 55 -9.56 -14.45 -9.92
CA HIS A 55 -9.23 -14.36 -8.51
C HIS A 55 -8.20 -13.24 -8.26
N ILE A 56 -8.57 -12.31 -7.39
CA ILE A 56 -7.67 -11.27 -6.86
C ILE A 56 -7.29 -11.64 -5.43
N THR A 57 -6.01 -11.57 -5.11
CA THR A 57 -5.52 -11.74 -3.74
C THR A 57 -4.72 -10.51 -3.32
N LEU A 58 -4.98 -10.01 -2.11
CA LEU A 58 -4.24 -8.89 -1.50
C LEU A 58 -3.64 -9.31 -0.17
N ASN A 59 -2.53 -8.71 0.23
CA ASN A 59 -2.01 -8.87 1.57
C ASN A 59 -2.93 -8.15 2.56
N HIS A 60 -3.17 -8.75 3.72
CA HIS A 60 -4.12 -8.25 4.74
C HIS A 60 -3.58 -7.09 5.57
N ASP A 61 -2.28 -6.87 5.57
CA ASP A 61 -1.54 -5.92 6.39
C ASP A 61 -1.09 -4.67 5.62
N LEU A 62 -1.68 -4.42 4.46
CA LEU A 62 -1.41 -3.18 3.71
C LEU A 62 -2.02 -1.98 4.43
N THR A 63 -1.32 -0.85 4.38
CA THR A 63 -1.91 0.42 4.80
C THR A 63 -3.10 0.77 3.90
N PRO A 64 -4.11 1.53 4.38
CA PRO A 64 -5.33 1.78 3.60
C PRO A 64 -5.10 2.35 2.21
N LEU A 65 -4.16 3.28 2.06
CA LEU A 65 -3.82 3.88 0.76
C LEU A 65 -3.12 2.88 -0.17
N LEU A 66 -2.23 2.05 0.37
CA LEU A 66 -1.56 1.01 -0.43
C LEU A 66 -2.53 -0.09 -0.80
N PHE A 67 -3.48 -0.45 0.08
CA PHE A 67 -4.53 -1.41 -0.23
C PHE A 67 -5.42 -0.90 -1.37
N LEU A 68 -5.87 0.36 -1.32
CA LEU A 68 -6.65 0.99 -2.39
C LEU A 68 -5.92 0.95 -3.74
N LEU A 69 -4.66 1.41 -3.76
CA LEU A 69 -3.84 1.42 -4.98
C LEU A 69 -3.65 0.01 -5.54
N THR A 70 -3.36 -0.96 -4.67
CA THR A 70 -3.17 -2.37 -5.08
C THR A 70 -4.48 -2.98 -5.57
N TYR A 71 -5.60 -2.72 -4.89
CA TYR A 71 -6.91 -3.22 -5.30
C TYR A 71 -7.28 -2.73 -6.71
N VAL A 72 -7.17 -1.41 -6.96
CA VAL A 72 -7.46 -0.83 -8.28
C VAL A 72 -6.50 -1.37 -9.35
N HIS A 73 -5.23 -1.60 -9.02
CA HIS A 73 -4.24 -2.24 -9.91
C HIS A 73 -4.69 -3.64 -10.34
N GLU A 74 -5.09 -4.48 -9.39
CA GLU A 74 -5.53 -5.85 -9.70
C GLU A 74 -6.89 -5.88 -10.43
N VAL A 75 -7.79 -4.94 -10.12
CA VAL A 75 -9.04 -4.78 -10.89
C VAL A 75 -8.75 -4.34 -12.32
N ALA A 76 -7.73 -3.52 -12.56
CA ALA A 76 -7.32 -3.17 -13.92
C ALA A 76 -6.87 -4.41 -14.73
N HIS A 77 -6.13 -5.33 -14.12
CA HIS A 77 -5.80 -6.62 -14.75
C HIS A 77 -7.05 -7.44 -15.08
N LEU A 78 -8.01 -7.50 -14.15
CA LEU A 78 -9.28 -8.19 -14.37
C LEU A 78 -10.04 -7.60 -15.56
N VAL A 79 -10.21 -6.28 -15.63
CA VAL A 79 -10.95 -5.60 -16.70
C VAL A 79 -10.27 -5.81 -18.05
N VAL A 80 -8.95 -5.70 -18.12
CA VAL A 80 -8.18 -5.97 -19.34
C VAL A 80 -8.34 -7.43 -19.76
N HIS A 81 -8.26 -8.36 -18.82
CA HIS A 81 -8.47 -9.78 -19.12
C HIS A 81 -9.89 -10.06 -19.64
N GLN A 82 -10.91 -9.42 -19.07
CA GLN A 82 -12.30 -9.56 -19.54
C GLN A 82 -12.50 -9.04 -20.97
N ARG A 83 -11.80 -7.95 -21.35
CA ARG A 83 -11.92 -7.31 -22.67
C ARG A 83 -11.08 -7.98 -23.75
N TYR A 84 -9.85 -8.36 -23.41
CA TYR A 84 -8.83 -8.76 -24.40
C TYR A 84 -8.34 -10.20 -24.21
N GLY A 85 -8.71 -10.87 -23.11
CA GLY A 85 -8.22 -12.20 -22.77
C GLY A 85 -6.70 -12.19 -22.57
N HIS A 86 -6.01 -13.19 -23.16
CA HIS A 86 -4.55 -13.31 -23.11
C HIS A 86 -3.83 -12.54 -24.23
N ARG A 87 -4.54 -11.73 -25.03
CA ARG A 87 -3.93 -10.97 -26.14
C ARG A 87 -3.27 -9.68 -25.66
N ALA A 88 -3.73 -9.11 -24.54
CA ALA A 88 -3.11 -7.91 -23.97
C ALA A 88 -1.85 -8.28 -23.20
N GLU A 89 -0.81 -7.47 -23.40
CA GLU A 89 0.42 -7.59 -22.62
C GLU A 89 0.18 -7.15 -21.17
N ALA A 90 0.75 -7.90 -20.23
CA ALA A 90 0.71 -7.52 -18.82
C ALA A 90 1.40 -6.16 -18.63
N HIS A 91 0.67 -5.20 -18.08
CA HIS A 91 1.10 -3.79 -17.94
C HIS A 91 1.41 -3.06 -19.26
N GLY A 92 0.87 -3.57 -20.39
CA GLY A 92 0.89 -2.91 -21.70
C GLY A 92 -0.03 -1.66 -21.76
N THR A 93 -0.24 -1.15 -22.96
CA THR A 93 -1.04 0.08 -23.20
C THR A 93 -2.46 -0.06 -22.67
N GLU A 94 -3.12 -1.19 -22.90
CA GLU A 94 -4.49 -1.47 -22.47
C GLU A 94 -4.62 -1.46 -20.95
N TRP A 95 -3.64 -2.07 -20.26
CA TRP A 95 -3.62 -2.06 -18.80
C TRP A 95 -3.37 -0.65 -18.25
N LYS A 96 -2.41 0.09 -18.79
CA LYS A 96 -2.10 1.46 -18.34
C LYS A 96 -3.31 2.36 -18.46
N GLN A 97 -4.00 2.36 -19.61
CA GLN A 97 -5.21 3.15 -19.84
C GLN A 97 -6.34 2.74 -18.89
N THR A 98 -6.54 1.44 -18.71
CA THR A 98 -7.57 0.91 -17.80
C THR A 98 -7.27 1.32 -16.36
N PHE A 99 -6.03 1.16 -15.88
CA PHE A 99 -5.62 1.56 -14.54
C PHE A 99 -5.80 3.06 -14.31
N GLN A 100 -5.42 3.90 -15.30
CA GLN A 100 -5.65 5.35 -15.26
C GLN A 100 -7.14 5.65 -15.08
N GLN A 101 -8.00 5.08 -15.93
CA GLN A 101 -9.45 5.29 -15.85
C GLN A 101 -10.05 4.87 -14.51
N LEU A 102 -9.63 3.72 -13.99
CA LEU A 102 -10.12 3.20 -12.72
C LEU A 102 -9.60 3.97 -11.49
N LEU A 103 -8.43 4.60 -11.57
CA LEU A 103 -7.89 5.35 -10.43
C LEU A 103 -8.44 6.79 -10.35
N VAL A 104 -8.79 7.40 -11.47
CA VAL A 104 -9.28 8.80 -11.53
C VAL A 104 -10.39 9.12 -10.51
N PRO A 105 -11.44 8.31 -10.32
CA PRO A 105 -12.52 8.63 -9.39
C PRO A 105 -12.09 8.76 -7.92
N VAL A 106 -10.99 8.13 -7.54
CA VAL A 106 -10.45 8.17 -6.17
C VAL A 106 -9.13 8.92 -6.06
N LEU A 107 -8.56 9.39 -7.17
CA LEU A 107 -7.31 10.16 -7.17
C LEU A 107 -7.59 11.62 -6.81
N THR A 108 -7.82 11.88 -5.54
CA THR A 108 -8.18 13.20 -4.99
C THR A 108 -7.37 13.54 -3.73
N GLU A 109 -7.20 14.82 -3.43
CA GLU A 109 -6.54 15.29 -2.20
C GLU A 109 -7.37 14.99 -0.94
N ALA A 110 -8.67 14.68 -1.08
CA ALA A 110 -9.50 14.23 0.02
C ALA A 110 -9.15 12.79 0.47
N ILE A 111 -8.59 11.98 -0.43
CA ILE A 111 -8.21 10.59 -0.15
C ILE A 111 -6.69 10.47 0.07
N PHE A 112 -5.89 11.14 -0.76
CA PHE A 112 -4.44 11.07 -0.71
C PHE A 112 -3.82 12.32 -0.11
N PRO A 113 -2.90 12.21 0.85
CA PRO A 113 -2.12 13.35 1.35
C PRO A 113 -1.46 14.13 0.19
N PRO A 114 -1.36 15.46 0.28
CA PRO A 114 -0.94 16.31 -0.86
C PRO A 114 0.39 15.90 -1.50
N ALA A 115 1.37 15.43 -0.72
CA ALA A 115 2.66 14.98 -1.24
C ALA A 115 2.50 13.70 -2.08
N LEU A 116 1.77 12.70 -1.56
CA LEU A 116 1.49 11.46 -2.29
C LEU A 116 0.60 11.72 -3.51
N TYR A 117 -0.43 12.55 -3.39
CA TYR A 117 -1.30 12.94 -4.51
C TYR A 117 -0.48 13.48 -5.70
N ARG A 118 0.42 14.46 -5.46
CA ARG A 118 1.26 15.03 -6.52
C ARG A 118 2.14 14.01 -7.24
N VAL A 119 2.76 13.07 -6.51
CA VAL A 119 3.58 12.03 -7.15
C VAL A 119 2.73 11.00 -7.87
N LEU A 120 1.53 10.66 -7.36
CA LEU A 120 0.58 9.78 -8.05
C LEU A 120 0.08 10.39 -9.36
N VAL A 121 -0.32 11.67 -9.37
CA VAL A 121 -0.72 12.36 -10.60
C VAL A 121 0.39 12.32 -11.67
N ARG A 122 1.64 12.47 -11.26
CA ARG A 122 2.80 12.32 -12.17
C ARG A 122 2.96 10.87 -12.64
N HIS A 123 2.90 9.91 -11.72
CA HIS A 123 2.97 8.47 -12.02
C HIS A 123 1.89 8.04 -13.03
N MET A 124 0.68 8.59 -12.91
CA MET A 124 -0.45 8.27 -13.78
C MET A 124 -0.30 8.77 -15.22
N LYS A 125 0.68 9.61 -15.54
CA LYS A 125 1.00 9.96 -16.95
C LYS A 125 1.56 8.75 -17.72
N ASN A 126 2.27 7.86 -17.06
CA ASN A 126 2.78 6.58 -17.60
C ASN A 126 2.97 5.56 -16.48
N PRO A 127 1.90 4.89 -16.01
CA PRO A 127 1.98 3.96 -14.90
C PRO A 127 2.98 2.84 -15.15
N MET A 128 3.77 2.51 -14.12
CA MET A 128 4.70 1.40 -14.14
C MET A 128 4.01 0.10 -13.72
N ALA A 129 4.62 -1.04 -14.07
CA ALA A 129 4.12 -2.38 -13.75
C ALA A 129 3.93 -2.66 -12.25
N SER A 130 4.52 -1.86 -11.38
CA SER A 130 4.32 -1.91 -9.94
C SER A 130 4.40 -0.50 -9.38
N THR A 131 3.53 -0.16 -8.44
CA THR A 131 3.59 1.07 -7.65
C THR A 131 4.95 1.24 -6.97
N PHE A 132 5.58 0.12 -6.57
CA PHE A 132 6.91 0.11 -5.96
C PHE A 132 8.07 0.33 -6.95
N SER A 133 7.83 0.26 -8.25
CA SER A 133 8.83 0.59 -9.26
C SER A 133 9.03 2.11 -9.42
N ASP A 134 8.09 2.92 -8.95
CA ASP A 134 8.22 4.37 -8.86
C ASP A 134 8.80 4.77 -7.51
N ALA A 135 10.06 5.18 -7.50
CA ALA A 135 10.77 5.54 -6.28
C ALA A 135 10.13 6.71 -5.52
N ALA A 136 9.53 7.68 -6.22
CA ALA A 136 8.85 8.81 -5.59
C ALA A 136 7.57 8.37 -4.89
N VAL A 137 6.73 7.58 -5.55
CA VAL A 137 5.51 7.01 -4.95
C VAL A 137 5.86 6.11 -3.77
N THR A 138 6.86 5.24 -3.94
CA THR A 138 7.31 4.33 -2.87
C THR A 138 7.79 5.10 -1.65
N ARG A 139 8.55 6.18 -1.84
CA ARG A 139 9.04 7.02 -0.74
C ARG A 139 7.89 7.65 0.03
N GLU A 140 6.91 8.26 -0.66
CA GLU A 140 5.77 8.89 -0.01
C GLU A 140 4.89 7.87 0.73
N LEU A 141 4.66 6.68 0.13
CA LEU A 141 3.91 5.61 0.81
C LEU A 141 4.60 5.10 2.07
N ARG A 142 5.94 5.04 2.09
CA ARG A 142 6.71 4.63 3.28
C ARG A 142 6.68 5.65 4.41
N GLN A 143 6.45 6.92 4.08
CA GLN A 143 6.33 8.00 5.07
C GLN A 143 4.96 8.02 5.77
N LEU A 144 4.02 7.19 5.35
CA LEU A 144 2.69 7.14 5.93
C LEU A 144 2.57 6.00 6.95
N ASP A 145 1.93 6.31 8.10
CA ASP A 145 1.57 5.30 9.08
C ASP A 145 0.41 4.39 8.58
N ALA A 146 0.01 3.42 9.40
CA ALA A 146 -1.10 2.52 9.08
C ALA A 146 -2.46 3.24 8.86
N HIS A 147 -2.58 4.51 9.23
CA HIS A 147 -3.78 5.34 9.04
C HIS A 147 -3.62 6.35 7.89
N GLY A 148 -2.52 6.28 7.12
CA GLY A 148 -2.25 7.21 6.02
C GLY A 148 -1.77 8.60 6.47
N ARG A 149 -1.35 8.75 7.73
CA ARG A 149 -0.74 9.99 8.25
C ARG A 149 0.76 9.95 8.05
N VAL A 150 1.40 11.12 8.02
CA VAL A 150 2.86 11.20 7.91
C VAL A 150 3.49 10.49 9.12
N ALA A 151 4.20 9.41 8.86
CA ALA A 151 4.91 8.64 9.87
C ALA A 151 6.21 9.36 10.26
N VAL A 152 6.59 9.29 11.52
CA VAL A 152 7.93 9.70 11.96
C VAL A 152 8.92 8.65 11.50
N LEU A 153 9.94 9.06 10.74
CA LEU A 153 11.00 8.16 10.33
C LEU A 153 12.09 8.10 11.41
N LEU A 154 12.78 6.96 11.50
CA LEU A 154 13.91 6.83 12.43
C LEU A 154 15.00 7.88 12.18
N SER A 155 15.24 8.29 10.91
CA SER A 155 16.14 9.39 10.57
C SER A 155 15.79 10.69 11.26
N ASP A 156 14.51 10.99 11.42
CA ASP A 156 14.01 12.29 11.90
C ASP A 156 14.11 12.46 13.42
N LEU A 157 14.27 11.34 14.14
CA LEU A 157 14.44 11.38 15.59
C LEU A 157 15.86 11.83 15.95
N PRO A 158 16.06 12.63 17.02
CA PRO A 158 17.37 12.90 17.58
C PRO A 158 18.10 11.62 18.04
N ALA A 159 19.43 11.65 18.08
CA ALA A 159 20.22 10.57 18.68
C ALA A 159 19.85 10.39 20.16
N GLY A 160 19.80 9.15 20.63
CA GLY A 160 19.38 8.81 21.99
C GLY A 160 17.87 8.70 22.21
N SER A 161 17.04 9.12 21.24
CA SER A 161 15.57 8.99 21.33
C SER A 161 15.15 7.56 21.53
N VAL A 162 14.06 7.38 22.31
CA VAL A 162 13.38 6.09 22.49
C VAL A 162 12.24 6.02 21.50
N PHE A 163 12.12 4.90 20.79
CA PHE A 163 11.10 4.69 19.77
C PHE A 163 10.65 3.24 19.72
N GLY A 164 9.43 3.02 19.21
CA GLY A 164 8.84 1.71 19.01
C GLY A 164 8.91 1.25 17.55
N ILE A 165 9.17 -0.03 17.33
CA ILE A 165 8.95 -0.72 16.04
C ILE A 165 8.33 -2.10 16.31
N ARG A 166 7.17 -2.38 15.72
CA ARG A 166 6.49 -3.69 15.83
C ARG A 166 6.33 -4.16 17.27
N GLY A 167 5.95 -3.25 18.17
CA GLY A 167 5.74 -3.53 19.59
C GLY A 167 7.03 -3.72 20.41
N ARG A 168 8.20 -3.47 19.83
CA ARG A 168 9.49 -3.51 20.53
C ARG A 168 10.05 -2.10 20.68
N TRP A 169 10.71 -1.80 21.82
CA TRP A 169 11.24 -0.47 22.12
C TRP A 169 12.76 -0.43 22.01
N PHE A 170 13.25 0.61 21.37
CA PHE A 170 14.66 0.80 21.07
C PHE A 170 15.13 2.20 21.46
N ARG A 171 16.44 2.34 21.70
CA ARG A 171 17.11 3.64 21.77
C ARG A 171 17.91 3.87 20.49
N LYS A 172 17.71 5.03 19.85
CA LYS A 172 18.45 5.43 18.65
C LYS A 172 19.91 5.68 18.99
N GLY A 173 20.82 5.07 18.25
CA GLY A 173 22.25 5.28 18.29
C GLY A 173 22.76 5.97 17.01
N GLU A 174 23.94 5.58 16.56
CA GLU A 174 24.65 6.18 15.44
C GLU A 174 24.13 5.69 14.08
N LEU A 175 24.14 6.59 13.10
CA LEU A 175 23.90 6.26 11.69
C LEU A 175 25.13 5.57 11.08
N LYS A 176 24.93 4.38 10.52
CA LYS A 176 25.93 3.59 9.78
C LYS A 176 25.47 3.46 8.32
N ARG A 177 25.91 4.34 7.43
CA ARG A 177 25.45 4.47 6.04
C ARG A 177 23.91 4.71 5.97
N SER A 178 23.14 3.74 5.54
CA SER A 178 21.68 3.79 5.41
C SER A 178 20.93 3.17 6.61
N ARG A 179 21.63 2.74 7.67
CA ARG A 179 21.04 2.10 8.83
C ARG A 179 21.51 2.74 10.12
N VAL A 180 20.64 2.78 11.13
CA VAL A 180 20.93 3.26 12.47
C VAL A 180 21.22 2.09 13.38
N LEU A 181 22.30 2.15 14.14
CA LEU A 181 22.58 1.19 15.20
C LEU A 181 21.68 1.50 16.39
N CYS A 182 20.75 0.60 16.72
CA CYS A 182 19.77 0.80 17.78
C CYS A 182 19.94 -0.24 18.88
N LEU A 183 19.73 0.18 20.13
CA LEU A 183 19.77 -0.69 21.29
C LEU A 183 18.34 -1.06 21.73
N GLU A 184 17.97 -2.34 21.68
CA GLU A 184 16.68 -2.78 22.20
C GLU A 184 16.66 -2.67 23.75
N LEU A 185 15.63 -2.01 24.27
CA LEU A 185 15.57 -1.70 25.71
C LEU A 185 15.36 -2.94 26.58
N LYS A 186 14.59 -3.93 26.07
CA LYS A 186 14.26 -5.16 26.82
C LYS A 186 15.45 -6.15 26.87
N THR A 187 16.03 -6.46 25.71
CA THR A 187 17.05 -7.53 25.60
C THR A 187 18.49 -7.00 25.66
N LYS A 188 18.68 -5.67 25.60
CA LYS A 188 20.00 -4.99 25.50
C LYS A 188 20.81 -5.40 24.26
N LYS A 189 20.20 -6.04 23.28
CA LYS A 189 20.84 -6.39 22.01
C LYS A 189 20.84 -5.21 21.06
N ARG A 190 21.86 -5.15 20.20
CA ARG A 190 22.01 -4.10 19.17
C ARG A 190 21.47 -4.59 17.82
N TYR A 191 20.81 -3.69 17.10
CA TYR A 191 20.19 -3.96 15.80
C TYR A 191 20.53 -2.83 14.84
N LEU A 192 20.73 -3.18 13.57
CA LEU A 192 20.82 -2.21 12.46
C LEU A 192 19.45 -2.04 11.84
N VAL A 193 18.80 -0.93 12.12
CA VAL A 193 17.48 -0.57 11.64
C VAL A 193 17.62 0.40 10.45
N PRO A 194 16.88 0.23 9.34
CA PRO A 194 16.90 1.20 8.24
C PRO A 194 16.58 2.61 8.73
N ALA A 195 17.30 3.62 8.24
CA ALA A 195 17.10 5.00 8.67
C ALA A 195 15.75 5.56 8.24
N ASP A 196 15.18 5.03 7.16
CA ASP A 196 13.86 5.34 6.60
C ASP A 196 12.72 4.47 7.18
N ALA A 197 12.99 3.71 8.25
CA ALA A 197 11.96 2.92 8.91
C ALA A 197 10.96 3.83 9.61
N PRO A 198 9.63 3.65 9.40
CA PRO A 198 8.60 4.32 10.19
C PRO A 198 8.64 3.80 11.62
N VAL A 199 8.53 4.71 12.58
CA VAL A 199 8.67 4.41 14.01
C VAL A 199 7.58 5.11 14.84
N ASP A 200 7.22 4.47 15.96
CA ASP A 200 6.38 5.09 16.99
C ASP A 200 7.28 5.89 17.93
N SER A 201 7.10 7.20 18.01
CA SER A 201 7.87 8.03 18.93
C SER A 201 7.25 7.99 20.34
N ALA A 202 8.07 7.71 21.35
CA ALA A 202 7.63 7.76 22.75
C ALA A 202 7.15 9.17 23.18
N GLN A 203 7.60 10.23 22.49
CA GLN A 203 7.14 11.59 22.75
C GLN A 203 5.72 11.90 22.24
N LEU A 204 5.23 11.15 21.23
CA LEU A 204 3.87 11.31 20.69
C LEU A 204 2.81 10.50 21.45
N SER A 205 3.21 9.53 22.26
CA SER A 205 2.29 8.73 23.08
C SER A 205 1.97 9.33 24.45
N LEU A 206 2.45 10.54 24.74
CA LEU A 206 2.20 11.30 25.97
C LEU A 206 1.33 12.55 25.76
N LEU A 207 0.81 12.75 24.55
CA LEU A 207 -0.19 13.75 24.19
C LEU A 207 -1.50 13.05 23.80
#